data_aae2e604cb904d794691b159eaee3896
#
_entry.id   aae2e604cb904d794691b159eaee3896
#
_cell.length_a   1.000
_cell.length_b   1.000
_cell.length_c   1.000
_cell.angle_alpha   90.00
_cell.angle_beta   90.00
_cell.angle_gamma   90.00
#
_symmetry.space_group_name_H-M   'P 1'
#
loop_
_entity.id
_entity.type
_entity.pdbx_description
1 polymer ?
#
loop_
_entity_poly.entity_id
_entity_poly.type
_entity_poly.pdbx_seq_one_letter_code
_entity_poly.pdbx_strand_id
1 'polypeptide(L)'
;MELINYDSRQPYEDFGNAIIVRACEDYVQALKQLKKPKPTDPKKEKAWVAKQYNALQEIRNINRFFRSRLYSFITSVDPNYIIQRLIKEHATEEIIKKINNTPFEVERI
;
A
#
# COMPACT_ATOMS: atom_id res chain seq x y z
N MET A 1 -1.09 25.57 -14.82
CA MET A 1 -0.69 25.17 -14.61
C MET A 1 0.15 24.58 -14.58
N GLU A 2 0.63 24.66 -14.89
CA GLU A 2 1.29 23.97 -14.88
C GLU A 2 2.08 23.80 -14.23
N LEU A 3 2.08 24.58 -13.88
CA LEU A 3 2.73 24.43 -13.02
C LEU A 3 2.96 23.32 -12.51
N ILE A 4 2.64 22.53 -13.07
CA ILE A 4 2.73 21.25 -12.50
C ILE A 4 4.15 20.81 -12.38
N ASN A 5 4.48 20.36 -11.20
CA ASN A 5 5.81 19.88 -10.94
C ASN A 5 5.84 18.39 -11.14
N TYR A 6 6.16 17.95 -12.35
CA TYR A 6 6.17 16.54 -12.68
C TYR A 6 7.20 15.76 -11.90
N ASP A 7 8.27 16.41 -11.49
CA ASP A 7 9.33 15.73 -10.78
C ASP A 7 8.92 15.28 -9.39
N SER A 8 7.93 15.94 -8.80
CA SER A 8 7.46 15.58 -7.47
C SER A 8 6.21 14.73 -7.50
N ARG A 9 5.66 14.50 -8.68
CA ARG A 9 4.45 13.68 -8.80
C ARG A 9 4.81 12.20 -8.70
N GLN A 10 3.94 11.47 -8.00
CA GLN A 10 4.05 10.02 -8.01
C GLN A 10 3.47 9.50 -9.33
N PRO A 11 4.08 8.44 -9.89
CA PRO A 11 3.60 7.92 -11.18
C PRO A 11 2.12 7.56 -11.19
N TYR A 12 1.60 7.09 -10.04
CA TYR A 12 0.20 6.66 -9.99
C TYR A 12 -0.77 7.85 -10.06
N GLU A 13 -0.30 9.06 -9.91
CA GLU A 13 -1.15 10.24 -10.06
C GLU A 13 -1.64 10.40 -11.48
N ASP A 14 -0.93 9.82 -12.43
CA ASP A 14 -1.31 9.89 -13.84
C ASP A 14 -2.49 8.99 -14.18
N PHE A 15 -2.91 8.12 -13.24
CA PHE A 15 -4.07 7.29 -13.48
C PHE A 15 -5.38 8.08 -13.48
N GLY A 16 -5.34 9.33 -13.00
CA GLY A 16 -6.43 10.27 -13.21
C GLY A 16 -7.68 10.06 -12.37
N ASN A 17 -7.81 8.94 -11.71
CA ASN A 17 -8.99 8.65 -10.89
C ASN A 17 -8.65 8.84 -9.43
N ALA A 18 -9.40 9.72 -8.75
CA ALA A 18 -9.09 10.07 -7.37
C ALA A 18 -9.13 8.87 -6.43
N ILE A 19 -10.04 7.92 -6.68
CA ILE A 19 -10.14 6.74 -5.83
C ILE A 19 -8.89 5.87 -5.98
N ILE A 20 -8.43 5.70 -7.22
CA ILE A 20 -7.22 4.91 -7.49
C ILE A 20 -6.00 5.59 -6.88
N VAL A 21 -5.88 6.91 -7.08
CA VAL A 21 -4.76 7.67 -6.53
C VAL A 21 -4.74 7.56 -5.01
N ARG A 22 -5.91 7.69 -4.36
CA ARG A 22 -5.97 7.60 -2.91
C ARG A 22 -5.57 6.22 -2.42
N ALA A 23 -6.02 5.18 -3.12
CA ALA A 23 -5.63 3.82 -2.75
C ALA A 23 -4.13 3.63 -2.84
N CYS A 24 -3.50 4.20 -3.88
CA CYS A 24 -2.05 4.14 -4.03
C CYS A 24 -1.34 4.88 -2.90
N GLU A 25 -1.84 6.06 -2.55
CA GLU A 25 -1.26 6.83 -1.45
C GLU A 25 -1.31 6.07 -0.15
N ASP A 26 -2.46 5.46 0.13
CA ASP A 26 -2.63 4.70 1.37
C ASP A 26 -1.72 3.47 1.38
N TYR A 27 -1.55 2.84 0.22
CA TYR A 27 -0.65 1.68 0.10
C TYR A 27 0.78 2.10 0.43
N VAL A 28 1.23 3.22 -0.13
CA VAL A 28 2.57 3.71 0.10
C VAL A 28 2.78 4.05 1.57
N GLN A 29 1.79 4.69 2.20
CA GLN A 29 1.89 5.01 3.61
C GLN A 29 1.99 3.76 4.46
N ALA A 30 1.23 2.73 4.12
CA ALA A 30 1.31 1.47 4.83
C ALA A 30 2.69 0.82 4.68
N LEU A 31 3.25 0.85 3.47
CA LEU A 31 4.59 0.31 3.24
C LEU A 31 5.63 1.07 4.05
N LYS A 32 5.48 2.39 4.13
CA LYS A 32 6.40 3.20 4.93
C LYS A 32 6.31 2.87 6.40
N GLN A 33 5.09 2.62 6.88
CA GLN A 33 4.92 2.22 8.29
C GLN A 33 5.62 0.90 8.57
N LEU A 34 5.53 -0.05 7.64
CA LEU A 34 6.16 -1.36 7.81
C LEU A 34 7.68 -1.27 7.85
N LYS A 35 8.25 -0.22 7.30
CA LYS A 35 9.70 -0.02 7.32
C LYS A 35 10.20 0.52 8.64
N LYS A 36 9.33 1.05 9.49
CA LYS A 36 9.76 1.64 10.74
C LYS A 36 10.28 0.56 11.68
N PRO A 37 11.46 0.75 12.25
CA PRO A 37 12.04 -0.26 13.12
C PRO A 37 11.32 -0.32 14.46
N LYS A 38 11.46 -1.48 15.12
CA LYS A 38 10.91 -1.65 16.44
C LYS A 38 11.58 -0.67 17.40
N PRO A 39 10.78 0.08 18.18
CA PRO A 39 11.36 1.02 19.14
C PRO A 39 12.09 0.29 20.28
N THR A 40 13.12 0.96 20.80
CA THR A 40 13.85 0.41 21.93
C THR A 40 13.13 0.63 23.25
N ASP A 41 12.25 1.62 23.31
CA ASP A 41 11.48 1.94 24.51
C ASP A 41 10.28 0.98 24.63
N PRO A 42 10.23 0.14 25.66
CA PRO A 42 9.12 -0.81 25.80
C PRO A 42 7.76 -0.14 25.86
N LYS A 43 7.70 1.10 26.32
CA LYS A 43 6.43 1.84 26.39
C LYS A 43 5.89 2.14 25.01
N LYS A 44 6.75 2.22 24.01
CA LYS A 44 6.34 2.54 22.64
C LYS A 44 6.11 1.30 21.79
N GLU A 45 6.52 0.15 22.28
CA GLU A 45 6.46 -1.08 21.50
C GLU A 45 5.03 -1.47 21.17
N LYS A 46 4.14 -1.34 22.16
CA LYS A 46 2.75 -1.74 21.96
C LYS A 46 2.09 -0.94 20.83
N ALA A 47 2.33 0.37 20.84
CA ALA A 47 1.78 1.24 19.79
C ALA A 47 2.38 0.91 18.43
N TRP A 48 3.69 0.59 18.42
CA TRP A 48 4.35 0.21 17.18
C TRP A 48 3.75 -1.08 16.60
N VAL A 49 3.53 -2.08 17.45
CA VAL A 49 2.93 -3.35 17.02
C VAL A 49 1.55 -3.10 16.42
N ALA A 50 0.74 -2.27 17.08
CA ALA A 50 -0.59 -1.96 16.57
C ALA A 50 -0.53 -1.29 15.20
N LYS A 51 0.40 -0.36 15.02
CA LYS A 51 0.55 0.32 13.73
C LYS A 51 1.04 -0.61 12.64
N GLN A 52 1.93 -1.56 12.99
CA GLN A 52 2.38 -2.56 12.03
C GLN A 52 1.21 -3.44 11.57
N TYR A 53 0.40 -3.88 12.52
CA TYR A 53 -0.75 -4.69 12.21
C TYR A 53 -1.73 -3.93 11.30
N ASN A 54 -2.01 -2.68 11.65
CA ASN A 54 -2.92 -1.86 10.86
C ASN A 54 -2.41 -1.64 9.46
N ALA A 55 -1.10 -1.46 9.31
CA ALA A 55 -0.51 -1.28 7.97
C ALA A 55 -0.70 -2.53 7.12
N LEU A 56 -0.50 -3.71 7.70
CA LEU A 56 -0.71 -4.96 6.98
C LEU A 56 -2.18 -5.13 6.59
N GLN A 57 -3.09 -4.77 7.48
CA GLN A 57 -4.52 -4.83 7.16
C GLN A 57 -4.87 -3.88 6.04
N GLU A 58 -4.28 -2.69 6.06
CA GLU A 58 -4.55 -1.70 5.03
C GLU A 58 -4.08 -2.21 3.66
N ILE A 59 -2.90 -2.79 3.60
CA ILE A 59 -2.38 -3.35 2.35
C ILE A 59 -3.31 -4.44 1.84
N ARG A 60 -3.77 -5.30 2.73
CA ARG A 60 -4.69 -6.37 2.32
C ARG A 60 -5.99 -5.82 1.79
N ASN A 61 -6.53 -4.80 2.46
CA ASN A 61 -7.79 -4.20 2.04
C ASN A 61 -7.65 -3.54 0.68
N ILE A 62 -6.53 -2.85 0.45
CA ILE A 62 -6.29 -2.19 -0.83
C ILE A 62 -6.08 -3.23 -1.93
N ASN A 63 -5.35 -4.31 -1.64
CA ASN A 63 -5.19 -5.38 -2.63
C ASN A 63 -6.54 -5.99 -3.00
N ARG A 64 -7.44 -6.12 -2.03
CA ARG A 64 -8.78 -6.62 -2.28
C ARG A 64 -9.55 -5.65 -3.18
N PHE A 65 -9.42 -4.36 -2.93
CA PHE A 65 -10.05 -3.34 -3.76
C PHE A 65 -9.53 -3.43 -5.20
N PHE A 66 -8.22 -3.57 -5.39
CA PHE A 66 -7.63 -3.64 -6.73
C PHE A 66 -8.13 -4.87 -7.50
N ARG A 67 -8.58 -5.91 -6.81
CA ARG A 67 -9.10 -7.11 -7.44
C ARG A 67 -10.61 -7.14 -7.50
N SER A 68 -11.27 -6.05 -7.11
CA SER A 68 -12.72 -6.01 -7.02
C SER A 68 -13.34 -5.62 -8.36
N ARG A 69 -14.64 -5.90 -8.47
CA ARG A 69 -15.40 -5.47 -9.64
C ARG A 69 -15.50 -3.96 -9.71
N LEU A 70 -15.57 -3.31 -8.57
CA LEU A 70 -15.62 -1.86 -8.53
C LEU A 70 -14.40 -1.25 -9.22
N TYR A 71 -13.22 -1.81 -8.96
CA TYR A 71 -12.01 -1.34 -9.60
C TYR A 71 -12.14 -1.43 -11.13
N SER A 72 -12.66 -2.54 -11.63
CA SER A 72 -12.77 -2.73 -13.07
C SER A 72 -13.77 -1.77 -13.71
N PHE A 73 -14.74 -1.27 -12.95
CA PHE A 73 -15.64 -0.25 -13.44
C PHE A 73 -14.99 1.13 -13.50
N ILE A 74 -14.02 1.37 -12.65
CA ILE A 74 -13.39 2.68 -12.53
C ILE A 74 -12.31 2.89 -13.59
N THR A 75 -11.56 1.83 -13.89
CA THR A 75 -10.42 1.96 -14.80
C THR A 75 -10.14 0.63 -15.49
N SER A 76 -9.47 0.73 -16.65
CA SER A 76 -8.99 -0.45 -17.37
C SER A 76 -7.51 -0.72 -17.08
N VAL A 77 -6.87 0.06 -16.23
CA VAL A 77 -5.46 -0.17 -15.89
C VAL A 77 -5.35 -1.49 -15.14
N ASP A 78 -4.37 -2.32 -15.56
CA ASP A 78 -4.15 -3.60 -14.91
C ASP A 78 -3.73 -3.38 -13.45
N PRO A 79 -4.52 -3.89 -12.49
CA PRO A 79 -4.19 -3.67 -11.08
C PRO A 79 -2.85 -4.28 -10.68
N ASN A 80 -2.44 -5.37 -11.33
CA ASN A 80 -1.16 -5.98 -11.03
C ASN A 80 -0.01 -5.06 -11.38
N TYR A 81 -0.16 -4.29 -12.46
CA TYR A 81 0.85 -3.31 -12.84
C TYR A 81 1.03 -2.28 -11.73
N ILE A 82 -0.08 -1.78 -11.19
CA ILE A 82 -0.02 -0.78 -10.13
C ILE A 82 0.61 -1.36 -8.87
N ILE A 83 0.15 -2.53 -8.45
CA ILE A 83 0.66 -3.16 -7.24
C ILE A 83 2.15 -3.42 -7.34
N GLN A 84 2.59 -3.99 -8.47
CA GLN A 84 4.00 -4.30 -8.65
C GLN A 84 4.86 -3.05 -8.62
N ARG A 85 4.34 -1.97 -9.20
CA ARG A 85 5.07 -0.73 -9.23
C ARG A 85 5.22 -0.14 -7.83
N LEU A 86 4.15 -0.18 -7.03
CA LEU A 86 4.20 0.33 -5.67
C LEU A 86 5.18 -0.48 -4.82
N ILE A 87 5.13 -1.79 -4.96
CA ILE A 87 6.03 -2.66 -4.20
C ILE A 87 7.47 -2.44 -4.62
N LYS A 88 7.72 -2.35 -5.93
CA LYS A 88 9.08 -2.17 -6.42
C LYS A 88 9.69 -0.87 -5.91
N GLU A 89 8.89 0.19 -5.84
CA GLU A 89 9.41 1.50 -5.48
C GLU A 89 9.49 1.71 -3.97
N HIS A 90 8.67 1.02 -3.19
CA HIS A 90 8.50 1.36 -1.78
C HIS A 90 8.71 0.21 -0.81
N ALA A 91 8.88 -1.02 -1.28
CA ALA A 91 9.03 -2.16 -0.39
C ALA A 91 10.42 -2.75 -0.48
N THR A 92 10.91 -3.23 0.66
CA THR A 92 12.14 -4.01 0.72
C THR A 92 11.77 -5.49 0.67
N GLU A 93 12.78 -6.35 0.50
CA GLU A 93 12.55 -7.78 0.54
C GLU A 93 11.95 -8.22 1.86
N GLU A 94 12.40 -7.61 2.95
CA GLU A 94 11.85 -7.92 4.27
C GLU A 94 10.38 -7.58 4.37
N ILE A 95 10.01 -6.44 3.81
CA ILE A 95 8.60 -6.00 3.81
C ILE A 95 7.76 -6.97 2.98
N ILE A 96 8.26 -7.38 1.83
CA ILE A 96 7.56 -8.31 0.97
C ILE A 96 7.33 -9.63 1.68
N LYS A 97 8.35 -10.13 2.38
CA LYS A 97 8.21 -11.36 3.15
C LYS A 97 7.19 -11.21 4.26
N LYS A 98 7.19 -10.06 4.92
CA LYS A 98 6.26 -9.80 6.00
C LYS A 98 4.81 -9.83 5.47
N ILE A 99 4.57 -9.23 4.33
CA ILE A 99 3.26 -9.21 3.71
C ILE A 99 2.84 -10.63 3.32
N ASN A 100 3.75 -11.37 2.70
CA ASN A 100 3.43 -12.71 2.20
C ASN A 100 3.25 -13.74 3.31
N ASN A 101 3.91 -13.54 4.44
CA ASN A 101 3.84 -14.50 5.55
C ASN A 101 2.72 -14.20 6.52
N THR A 102 2.03 -13.08 6.35
CA THR A 102 0.88 -12.78 7.20
C THR A 102 -0.27 -13.69 6.76
N PRO A 103 -1.04 -14.26 7.69
CA PRO A 103 -2.09 -15.23 7.33
C PRO A 103 -3.32 -14.56 6.74
N PHE A 104 -3.14 -13.89 5.60
CA PHE A 104 -4.23 -13.26 4.89
C PHE A 104 -5.20 -14.27 4.31
N GLU A 105 -4.74 -15.47 4.10
CA GLU A 105 -5.55 -16.52 3.51
C GLU A 105 -6.81 -16.78 4.32
N VAL A 106 -6.75 -16.49 5.62
CA VAL A 106 -7.91 -16.66 6.49
C VAL A 106 -9.07 -15.81 6.03
N GLU A 107 -8.75 -14.67 5.44
CA GLU A 107 -9.74 -13.70 5.01
C GLU A 107 -10.48 -14.10 3.75
N ARG A 108 -9.92 -15.02 3.01
CA ARG A 108 -10.50 -15.42 1.74
C ARG A 108 -11.63 -16.41 1.86
N ILE A 109 -11.78 -16.97 3.00
CA ILE A 109 -12.78 -17.99 3.24
C ILE A 109 -14.19 -17.43 3.25
#